data_2828fb44898d60d2988f22a7ccc626a4
#
_entry.id   2828fb44898d60d2988f22a7ccc626a4
#
_cell.length_a   1.000
_cell.length_b   1.000
_cell.length_c   1.000
_cell.angle_alpha   90.00
_cell.angle_beta   90.00
_cell.angle_gamma   90.00
#
_symmetry.space_group_name_H-M   'P 1'
#
loop_
_entity.id
_entity.type
_entity.pdbx_description
1 polymer ?
#
loop_
_entity_poly.entity_id
_entity_poly.type
_entity_poly.pdbx_seq_one_letter_code
_entity_poly.pdbx_strand_id
1 'polypeptide(L)'
;DALMSRGLGDVYKRQPSACYPAAVLGLGGTVHTNKRDIAADDFFTGMFETALDEDEMITAVSFPKVAKAAYVKFPNPASRYAMVGVFVAAGGDGTRVAVTGAGSDGVFRHGGMESALDGDFSASALDGVAVDSSDLIGDIHAAPDYRAHLVREMAKRAVDAC
;
A
#
# COMPACT_ATOMS: atom_id res chain seq x y z
N ASP A 1 -8.76 -28.15 -8.66
CA ASP A 1 -7.82 -27.09 -9.10
C ASP A 1 -8.34 -25.67 -8.83
N ALA A 2 -9.64 -25.38 -9.11
CA ALA A 2 -10.23 -24.06 -8.85
C ALA A 2 -10.29 -23.68 -7.35
N LEU A 3 -10.44 -24.68 -6.46
CA LEU A 3 -10.44 -24.51 -5.01
C LEU A 3 -9.02 -24.25 -4.47
N MET A 4 -8.02 -24.94 -5.01
CA MET A 4 -6.60 -24.70 -4.69
C MET A 4 -6.14 -23.33 -5.21
N SER A 5 -6.57 -22.94 -6.41
CA SER A 5 -6.32 -21.62 -6.97
C SER A 5 -6.91 -20.49 -6.11
N ARG A 6 -8.06 -20.69 -5.48
CA ARG A 6 -8.66 -19.72 -4.55
C ARG A 6 -7.86 -19.60 -3.26
N GLY A 7 -7.38 -20.71 -2.69
CA GLY A 7 -6.54 -20.71 -1.50
C GLY A 7 -5.18 -20.05 -1.74
N LEU A 8 -4.51 -20.41 -2.84
CA LEU A 8 -3.25 -19.79 -3.25
C LEU A 8 -3.42 -18.30 -3.57
N GLY A 9 -4.50 -17.93 -4.28
CA GLY A 9 -4.81 -16.53 -4.58
C GLY A 9 -5.04 -15.71 -3.31
N ASP A 10 -5.60 -16.27 -2.26
CA ASP A 10 -5.80 -15.60 -0.99
C ASP A 10 -4.48 -15.39 -0.25
N VAL A 11 -3.62 -16.39 -0.20
CA VAL A 11 -2.27 -16.28 0.39
C VAL A 11 -1.43 -15.24 -0.34
N TYR A 12 -1.36 -15.29 -1.67
CA TYR A 12 -0.58 -14.34 -2.47
C TYR A 12 -1.12 -12.91 -2.41
N LYS A 13 -2.42 -12.71 -2.24
CA LYS A 13 -3.03 -11.38 -2.13
C LYS A 13 -2.75 -10.68 -0.79
N ARG A 14 -2.23 -11.38 0.20
CA ARG A 14 -1.85 -10.85 1.52
C ARG A 14 -0.36 -10.54 1.63
N GLN A 15 0.44 -10.82 0.59
CA GLN A 15 1.87 -10.50 0.58
C GLN A 15 2.11 -9.00 0.39
N PRO A 16 3.28 -8.47 0.81
CA PRO A 16 3.60 -7.03 0.77
C PRO A 16 3.43 -6.38 -0.61
N SER A 17 3.65 -7.13 -1.68
CA SER A 17 3.47 -6.66 -3.07
C SER A 17 2.04 -6.81 -3.59
N ALA A 18 1.11 -7.29 -2.76
CA ALA A 18 -0.30 -7.43 -3.14
C ALA A 18 -1.06 -6.11 -2.97
N CYS A 19 -2.20 -6.00 -3.65
CA CYS A 19 -3.00 -4.77 -3.63
C CYS A 19 -3.73 -4.55 -2.30
N TYR A 20 -4.10 -5.63 -1.58
CA TYR A 20 -4.88 -5.52 -0.33
C TYR A 20 -4.14 -4.83 0.81
N PRO A 21 -2.85 -5.08 1.10
CA PRO A 21 -2.12 -4.32 2.11
C PRO A 21 -2.14 -2.82 1.84
N ALA A 22 -1.95 -2.40 0.58
CA ALA A 22 -2.03 -0.98 0.22
C ALA A 22 -3.43 -0.39 0.46
N ALA A 23 -4.50 -1.15 0.15
CA ALA A 23 -5.86 -0.69 0.40
C ALA A 23 -6.19 -0.60 1.90
N VAL A 24 -5.79 -1.60 2.69
CA VAL A 24 -6.01 -1.61 4.14
C VAL A 24 -5.32 -0.42 4.80
N LEU A 25 -4.05 -0.21 4.47
CA LEU A 25 -3.25 0.88 5.02
C LEU A 25 -3.70 2.24 4.47
N GLY A 26 -3.92 2.35 3.15
CA GLY A 26 -4.31 3.58 2.47
C GLY A 26 -5.70 4.08 2.84
N LEU A 27 -6.64 3.19 3.16
CA LEU A 27 -7.96 3.57 3.65
C LEU A 27 -8.00 3.81 5.17
N GLY A 28 -6.93 3.51 5.91
CA GLY A 28 -6.96 3.56 7.37
C GLY A 28 -7.96 2.58 7.96
N GLY A 29 -7.95 1.34 7.46
CA GLY A 29 -8.86 0.30 7.90
C GLY A 29 -8.62 -0.16 9.34
N THR A 30 -9.58 -0.87 9.90
CA THR A 30 -9.43 -1.58 11.17
C THR A 30 -9.54 -3.08 10.93
N VAL A 31 -8.56 -3.83 11.36
CA VAL A 31 -8.54 -5.29 11.30
C VAL A 31 -9.16 -5.83 12.58
N HIS A 32 -10.28 -6.54 12.46
CA HIS A 32 -10.96 -7.21 13.57
C HIS A 32 -10.49 -8.64 13.66
N THR A 33 -10.08 -9.06 14.83
CA THR A 33 -9.65 -10.44 15.08
C THR A 33 -10.60 -11.14 16.06
N ASN A 34 -10.34 -12.41 16.34
CA ASN A 34 -11.03 -13.14 17.39
C ASN A 34 -10.65 -12.67 18.82
N LYS A 35 -9.63 -11.79 18.96
CA LYS A 35 -9.12 -11.29 20.24
C LYS A 35 -9.25 -9.80 20.42
N ARG A 36 -9.03 -9.01 19.35
CA ARG A 36 -8.92 -7.54 19.43
C ARG A 36 -9.13 -6.87 18.08
N ASP A 37 -9.22 -5.55 18.11
CA ASP A 37 -9.20 -4.70 16.93
C ASP A 37 -7.79 -4.08 16.79
N ILE A 38 -7.26 -4.06 15.57
CA ILE A 38 -5.92 -3.53 15.27
C ILE A 38 -6.08 -2.48 14.16
N ALA A 39 -5.58 -1.27 14.38
CA ALA A 39 -5.54 -0.25 13.34
C ALA A 39 -4.61 -0.66 12.20
N ALA A 40 -4.93 -0.25 10.97
CA ALA A 40 -4.11 -0.59 9.80
C ALA A 40 -2.66 -0.09 9.93
N ASP A 41 -2.46 1.05 10.60
CA ASP A 41 -1.13 1.63 10.81
C ASP A 41 -0.25 0.78 11.75
N ASP A 42 -0.86 -0.03 12.62
CA ASP A 42 -0.16 -0.91 13.56
C ASP A 42 -0.16 -2.38 13.11
N PHE A 43 -0.84 -2.70 12.00
CA PHE A 43 -1.06 -4.09 11.60
C PHE A 43 0.12 -4.70 10.85
N PHE A 44 0.78 -3.94 9.96
CA PHE A 44 1.92 -4.42 9.18
C PHE A 44 3.21 -4.09 9.92
N THR A 45 3.91 -5.10 10.45
CA THR A 45 5.10 -4.92 11.30
C THR A 45 6.42 -5.24 10.59
N GLY A 46 6.34 -5.80 9.38
CA GLY A 46 7.50 -6.15 8.55
C GLY A 46 7.09 -6.71 7.20
N MET A 47 8.08 -7.09 6.38
CA MET A 47 7.83 -7.52 5.00
C MET A 47 6.85 -8.70 4.89
N PHE A 48 6.93 -9.67 5.80
CA PHE A 48 6.03 -10.85 5.88
C PHE A 48 5.44 -11.01 7.27
N GLU A 49 5.43 -9.93 8.05
CA GLU A 49 5.03 -9.94 9.45
C GLU A 49 3.84 -9.03 9.67
N THR A 50 2.99 -9.43 10.59
CA THR A 50 1.83 -8.67 11.06
C THR A 50 1.77 -8.72 12.58
N ALA A 51 0.98 -7.83 13.17
CA ALA A 51 0.75 -7.77 14.62
C ALA A 51 -0.11 -8.92 15.17
N LEU A 52 -0.47 -9.92 14.35
CA LEU A 52 -1.24 -11.08 14.80
C LEU A 52 -0.41 -11.99 15.69
N ASP A 53 -1.01 -12.45 16.78
CA ASP A 53 -0.47 -13.54 17.59
C ASP A 53 -0.62 -14.89 16.86
N GLU A 54 0.11 -15.94 17.29
CA GLU A 54 0.13 -17.25 16.65
C GLU A 54 -1.27 -17.93 16.57
N ASP A 55 -2.13 -17.68 17.55
CA ASP A 55 -3.50 -18.19 17.64
C ASP A 55 -4.57 -17.13 17.36
N GLU A 56 -4.19 -16.03 16.70
CA GLU A 56 -5.08 -14.91 16.35
C GLU A 56 -5.50 -14.99 14.89
N MET A 57 -6.80 -14.84 14.63
CA MET A 57 -7.39 -14.96 13.31
C MET A 57 -8.19 -13.69 12.95
N ILE A 58 -7.98 -13.19 11.74
CA ILE A 58 -8.79 -12.10 11.21
C ILE A 58 -10.21 -12.58 10.96
N THR A 59 -11.19 -11.88 11.52
CA THR A 59 -12.62 -12.19 11.38
C THR A 59 -13.31 -11.21 10.43
N ALA A 60 -12.85 -9.95 10.39
CA ALA A 60 -13.38 -8.91 9.50
C ALA A 60 -12.34 -7.80 9.29
N VAL A 61 -12.57 -6.97 8.29
CA VAL A 61 -11.86 -5.68 8.11
C VAL A 61 -12.90 -4.62 7.82
N SER A 62 -12.89 -3.53 8.57
CA SER A 62 -13.75 -2.37 8.34
C SER A 62 -12.96 -1.21 7.76
N PHE A 63 -13.63 -0.43 6.91
CA PHE A 63 -13.04 0.72 6.25
C PHE A 63 -13.88 1.97 6.48
N PRO A 64 -13.26 3.13 6.76
CA PRO A 64 -13.97 4.39 6.74
C PRO A 64 -14.43 4.72 5.31
N LYS A 65 -15.52 5.47 5.19
CA LYS A 65 -15.95 6.00 3.89
C LYS A 65 -15.06 7.18 3.53
N VAL A 66 -14.40 7.11 2.39
CA VAL A 66 -13.57 8.19 1.85
C VAL A 66 -14.27 8.87 0.67
N ALA A 67 -13.93 10.14 0.42
CA ALA A 67 -14.50 10.90 -0.69
C ALA A 67 -13.89 10.50 -2.04
N LYS A 68 -12.59 10.22 -2.04
CA LYS A 68 -11.81 9.85 -3.23
C LYS A 68 -10.86 8.73 -2.86
N ALA A 69 -10.69 7.77 -3.74
CA ALA A 69 -9.63 6.77 -3.61
C ALA A 69 -9.30 6.13 -4.96
N ALA A 70 -8.02 5.91 -5.20
CA ALA A 70 -7.55 5.17 -6.36
C ALA A 70 -6.31 4.35 -6.03
N TYR A 71 -6.13 3.26 -6.77
CA TYR A 71 -4.94 2.42 -6.72
C TYR A 71 -4.35 2.26 -8.10
N VAL A 72 -3.09 2.59 -8.25
CA VAL A 72 -2.34 2.40 -9.49
C VAL A 72 -1.06 1.64 -9.20
N LYS A 73 -0.70 0.70 -10.09
CA LYS A 73 0.54 -0.07 -9.95
C LYS A 73 1.32 -0.15 -11.24
N PHE A 74 2.64 -0.25 -11.10
CA PHE A 74 3.54 -0.71 -12.14
C PHE A 74 3.77 -2.22 -11.95
N PRO A 75 3.18 -3.09 -12.81
CA PRO A 75 3.22 -4.53 -12.60
C PRO A 75 4.56 -5.13 -13.04
N ASN A 76 5.02 -6.15 -12.33
CA ASN A 76 6.06 -7.03 -12.83
C ASN A 76 5.51 -7.80 -14.05
N PRO A 77 6.23 -7.84 -15.19
CA PRO A 77 5.74 -8.49 -16.41
C PRO A 77 5.43 -9.98 -16.25
N ALA A 78 6.20 -10.69 -15.43
CA ALA A 78 6.05 -12.13 -15.24
C ALA A 78 4.95 -12.49 -14.26
N SER A 79 5.00 -11.93 -13.05
CA SER A 79 4.09 -12.29 -11.95
C SER A 79 2.82 -11.44 -11.90
N ARG A 80 2.85 -10.26 -12.53
CA ARG A 80 1.84 -9.20 -12.45
C ARG A 80 1.64 -8.61 -11.04
N TYR A 81 2.47 -8.98 -10.07
CA TYR A 81 2.55 -8.28 -8.79
C TYR A 81 3.06 -6.86 -8.99
N ALA A 82 2.75 -5.99 -8.04
CA ALA A 82 3.27 -4.64 -8.08
C ALA A 82 4.79 -4.64 -7.84
N MET A 83 5.58 -4.19 -8.81
CA MET A 83 6.93 -3.72 -8.54
C MET A 83 6.88 -2.47 -7.66
N VAL A 84 5.92 -1.61 -7.97
CA VAL A 84 5.48 -0.48 -7.15
C VAL A 84 3.98 -0.32 -7.34
N GLY A 85 3.23 -0.27 -6.24
CA GLY A 85 1.81 0.08 -6.25
C GLY A 85 1.56 1.21 -5.27
N VAL A 86 0.72 2.17 -5.64
CA VAL A 86 0.38 3.30 -4.77
C VAL A 86 -1.12 3.41 -4.66
N PHE A 87 -1.60 3.44 -3.43
CA PHE A 87 -2.98 3.71 -3.06
C PHE A 87 -3.08 5.11 -2.48
N VAL A 88 -3.89 5.95 -3.08
CA VAL A 88 -4.19 7.29 -2.58
C VAL A 88 -5.64 7.34 -2.14
N ALA A 89 -5.90 7.86 -0.96
CA ALA A 89 -7.26 8.13 -0.47
C ALA A 89 -7.33 9.49 0.20
N ALA A 90 -8.43 10.21 -0.01
CA ALA A 90 -8.71 11.47 0.64
C ALA A 90 -10.10 11.41 1.30
N GLY A 91 -10.16 11.77 2.57
CA GLY A 91 -11.36 11.72 3.41
C GLY A 91 -11.40 12.83 4.47
N GLY A 92 -12.28 12.69 5.44
CA GLY A 92 -12.41 13.67 6.52
C GLY A 92 -11.20 13.79 7.44
N ASP A 93 -10.37 12.73 7.51
CA ASP A 93 -9.20 12.67 8.37
C ASP A 93 -7.89 12.99 7.61
N GLY A 94 -8.00 13.58 6.41
CA GLY A 94 -6.87 13.95 5.56
C GLY A 94 -6.61 12.95 4.43
N THR A 95 -5.46 13.14 3.77
CA THR A 95 -4.99 12.28 2.67
C THR A 95 -4.07 11.19 3.19
N ARG A 96 -4.24 9.99 2.64
CA ARG A 96 -3.36 8.84 2.92
C ARG A 96 -2.74 8.34 1.63
N VAL A 97 -1.45 8.06 1.66
CA VAL A 97 -0.69 7.50 0.53
C VAL A 97 0.04 6.26 0.98
N ALA A 98 -0.46 5.10 0.59
CA ALA A 98 0.15 3.81 0.93
C ALA A 98 0.88 3.23 -0.29
N VAL A 99 2.13 2.81 -0.07
CA VAL A 99 3.02 2.25 -1.08
C VAL A 99 3.24 0.76 -0.81
N THR A 100 3.06 -0.07 -1.84
CA THR A 100 3.33 -1.51 -1.78
C THR A 100 4.32 -1.94 -2.85
N GLY A 101 5.03 -3.04 -2.61
CA GLY A 101 5.98 -3.63 -3.55
C GLY A 101 7.35 -2.95 -3.60
N ALA A 102 7.52 -1.77 -3.04
CA ALA A 102 8.75 -1.00 -3.09
C ALA A 102 9.58 -1.05 -1.80
N GLY A 103 8.95 -1.03 -0.63
CA GLY A 103 9.64 -0.96 0.65
C GLY A 103 10.27 -2.27 1.09
N SER A 104 11.47 -2.21 1.68
CA SER A 104 12.18 -3.37 2.25
C SER A 104 11.41 -4.01 3.41
N ASP A 105 10.66 -3.23 4.17
CA ASP A 105 9.86 -3.68 5.30
C ASP A 105 8.38 -3.94 4.96
N GLY A 106 8.03 -3.91 3.66
CA GLY A 106 6.67 -4.19 3.21
C GLY A 106 5.89 -2.95 2.77
N VAL A 107 4.59 -2.90 3.10
CA VAL A 107 3.74 -1.76 2.80
C VAL A 107 4.00 -0.62 3.78
N PHE A 108 4.05 0.61 3.28
CA PHE A 108 4.31 1.79 4.13
C PHE A 108 3.51 3.01 3.66
N ARG A 109 3.35 3.99 4.56
CA ARG A 109 2.77 5.30 4.24
C ARG A 109 3.87 6.30 3.89
N HIS A 110 3.57 7.18 2.91
CA HIS A 110 4.50 8.23 2.50
C HIS A 110 4.03 9.61 2.99
N GLY A 111 4.40 9.98 4.22
CA GLY A 111 3.93 11.20 4.89
C GLY A 111 4.23 12.50 4.12
N GLY A 112 5.34 12.57 3.39
CA GLY A 112 5.65 13.74 2.55
C GLY A 112 4.66 13.95 1.41
N MET A 113 4.19 12.86 0.78
CA MET A 113 3.14 12.93 -0.25
C MET A 113 1.78 13.27 0.36
N GLU A 114 1.47 12.71 1.53
CA GLU A 114 0.23 13.00 2.26
C GLU A 114 0.13 14.49 2.58
N SER A 115 1.20 15.07 3.15
CA SER A 115 1.26 16.49 3.49
C SER A 115 1.14 17.41 2.26
N ALA A 116 1.74 17.02 1.14
CA ALA A 116 1.64 17.78 -0.12
C ALA A 116 0.21 17.76 -0.66
N LEU A 117 -0.43 16.58 -0.65
CA LEU A 117 -1.79 16.40 -1.15
C LEU A 117 -2.88 16.98 -0.23
N ASP A 118 -2.62 17.09 1.06
CA ASP A 118 -3.51 17.80 1.98
C ASP A 118 -3.56 19.31 1.69
N GLY A 119 -2.43 19.87 1.21
CA GLY A 119 -2.36 21.27 0.79
C GLY A 119 -2.97 21.53 -0.59
N ASP A 120 -2.71 20.65 -1.53
CA ASP A 120 -3.21 20.71 -2.91
C ASP A 120 -3.36 19.29 -3.47
N PHE A 121 -4.61 18.83 -3.60
CA PHE A 121 -4.91 17.48 -4.13
C PHE A 121 -4.78 17.47 -5.66
N SER A 122 -3.55 17.57 -6.14
CA SER A 122 -3.20 17.54 -7.57
C SER A 122 -1.93 16.73 -7.82
N ALA A 123 -1.79 16.17 -9.01
CA ALA A 123 -0.58 15.43 -9.40
C ALA A 123 0.68 16.34 -9.36
N SER A 124 0.54 17.63 -9.66
CA SER A 124 1.62 18.61 -9.63
C SER A 124 2.16 18.89 -8.22
N ALA A 125 1.35 18.74 -7.19
CA ALA A 125 1.81 18.87 -5.80
C ALA A 125 2.91 17.85 -5.44
N LEU A 126 2.99 16.75 -6.16
CA LEU A 126 3.97 15.69 -5.95
C LEU A 126 5.30 15.89 -6.69
N ASP A 127 5.43 16.91 -7.54
CA ASP A 127 6.63 17.14 -8.37
C ASP A 127 7.90 17.34 -7.55
N GLY A 128 7.80 18.03 -6.43
CA GLY A 128 8.92 18.35 -5.53
C GLY A 128 9.11 17.36 -4.37
N VAL A 129 8.25 16.35 -4.24
CA VAL A 129 8.32 15.41 -3.11
C VAL A 129 9.45 14.42 -3.33
N ALA A 130 10.42 14.42 -2.40
CA ALA A 130 11.50 13.45 -2.41
C ALA A 130 11.01 12.09 -1.91
N VAL A 131 11.41 11.01 -2.59
CA VAL A 131 11.24 9.63 -2.16
C VAL A 131 12.62 9.08 -1.86
N ASP A 132 12.89 8.74 -0.60
CA ASP A 132 14.16 8.15 -0.20
C ASP A 132 14.26 6.74 -0.75
N SER A 133 15.37 6.43 -1.43
CA SER A 133 15.63 5.11 -1.99
C SER A 133 16.35 4.17 -1.04
N SER A 134 16.83 4.64 0.13
CA SER A 134 17.62 3.83 1.08
C SER A 134 16.86 2.63 1.63
N ASP A 135 15.55 2.80 1.85
CA ASP A 135 14.67 1.77 2.41
C ASP A 135 13.85 1.03 1.34
N LEU A 136 14.25 1.17 0.06
CA LEU A 136 13.57 0.51 -1.04
C LEU A 136 14.33 -0.74 -1.51
N ILE A 137 13.57 -1.72 -1.98
CA ILE A 137 14.10 -3.00 -2.49
C ILE A 137 14.91 -2.75 -3.76
N GLY A 138 16.12 -3.33 -3.80
CA GLY A 138 16.91 -3.51 -5.03
C GLY A 138 16.92 -4.97 -5.44
N ASP A 139 16.53 -5.27 -6.69
CA ASP A 139 16.55 -6.63 -7.24
C ASP A 139 16.90 -6.62 -8.75
N ILE A 140 16.86 -7.80 -9.37
CA ILE A 140 17.13 -7.96 -10.82
C ILE A 140 16.15 -7.22 -11.73
N HIS A 141 15.02 -6.76 -11.20
CA HIS A 141 13.97 -6.11 -11.98
C HIS A 141 14.05 -4.58 -11.89
N ALA A 142 14.45 -4.04 -10.74
CA ALA A 142 14.52 -2.60 -10.51
C ALA A 142 15.52 -2.22 -9.40
N ALA A 143 16.34 -1.23 -9.68
CA ALA A 143 17.15 -0.56 -8.65
C ALA A 143 16.29 0.28 -7.71
N PRO A 144 16.74 0.56 -6.46
CA PRO A 144 16.01 1.38 -5.50
C PRO A 144 15.63 2.77 -6.04
N ASP A 145 16.54 3.45 -6.73
CA ASP A 145 16.28 4.77 -7.32
C ASP A 145 15.18 4.73 -8.38
N TYR A 146 15.14 3.68 -9.18
CA TYR A 146 14.06 3.50 -10.14
C TYR A 146 12.73 3.23 -9.45
N ARG A 147 12.70 2.47 -8.35
CA ARG A 147 11.49 2.29 -7.54
C ARG A 147 11.04 3.59 -6.90
N ALA A 148 11.96 4.43 -6.40
CA ALA A 148 11.64 5.76 -5.89
C ALA A 148 10.98 6.65 -6.95
N HIS A 149 11.51 6.63 -8.19
CA HIS A 149 10.88 7.30 -9.32
C HIS A 149 9.47 6.77 -9.59
N LEU A 150 9.30 5.43 -9.64
CA LEU A 150 8.01 4.80 -9.87
C LEU A 150 7.00 5.10 -8.77
N VAL A 151 7.40 5.18 -7.50
CA VAL A 151 6.51 5.55 -6.38
C VAL A 151 5.87 6.90 -6.67
N ARG A 152 6.65 7.91 -7.05
CA ARG A 152 6.13 9.24 -7.37
C ARG A 152 5.22 9.23 -8.60
N GLU A 153 5.62 8.55 -9.67
CA GLU A 153 4.83 8.48 -10.90
C GLU A 153 3.50 7.72 -10.72
N MET A 154 3.50 6.63 -9.93
CA MET A 154 2.27 5.90 -9.62
C MET A 154 1.36 6.71 -8.68
N ALA A 155 1.93 7.47 -7.75
CA ALA A 155 1.17 8.39 -6.90
C ALA A 155 0.46 9.47 -7.73
N LYS A 156 1.15 10.12 -8.65
CA LYS A 156 0.54 11.11 -9.57
C LYS A 156 -0.63 10.51 -10.35
N ARG A 157 -0.42 9.33 -10.96
CA ARG A 157 -1.46 8.63 -11.70
C ARG A 157 -2.64 8.22 -10.82
N ALA A 158 -2.39 7.88 -9.55
CA ALA A 158 -3.45 7.57 -8.61
C ALA A 158 -4.28 8.80 -8.24
N VAL A 159 -3.63 9.96 -8.06
CA VAL A 159 -4.31 11.25 -7.85
C VAL A 159 -5.19 11.62 -9.04
N ASP A 160 -4.67 11.45 -10.28
CA ASP A 160 -5.43 11.73 -11.51
C ASP A 160 -6.60 10.76 -11.71
N ALA A 161 -6.56 9.58 -11.10
CA ALA A 161 -7.60 8.55 -11.18
C ALA A 161 -8.68 8.68 -10.07
N CYS A 162 -8.49 9.56 -9.09
CA CYS A 162 -9.45 9.86 -8.04
C CYS A 162 -10.55 10.83 -8.52
#